data_e162ad52fc6e88d0ccc04ec7e735b41d
#
_entry.id   e162ad52fc6e88d0ccc04ec7e735b41d
#
_cell.length_a   1.000
_cell.length_b   1.000
_cell.length_c   1.000
_cell.angle_alpha   90.00
_cell.angle_beta   90.00
_cell.angle_gamma   90.00
#
_symmetry.space_group_name_H-M   'P 1'
#
loop_
_entity.id
_entity.type
_entity.pdbx_description
1 polymer ?
#
loop_
_entity_poly.entity_id
_entity_poly.type
_entity_poly.pdbx_seq_one_letter_code
_entity_poly.pdbx_strand_id
1 'polypeptide(L)'
;MKKVLVTGASGFIGYHVIENLINSNFKVLGVDINEPENPQEGCKYLKKNVSNLNEEDINDCDFIIHLACDTNIKNSIENPVPTTDNNLGITVKLLSLASKVKIKKFVFPSTASMYGTNNIPWNEKMISDPGEPYSWQKISIEYALKMWTSRYKLPTTILRLFQVFGENQRKDTAIAAFMSQKKNNKPITLIRSSEKSKFNTGRRDWIYVKDIAEAFKLTLLSNNTGEGEIINIATGKLISVEEIAKTVGGEITFLPSRDYEVDDHLADVSKAKKLLNWEYKMDVIPWLKDYIKKNL
;
A
#
# COMPACT_ATOMS: atom_id res chain seq x y z
N MET A 1 -10.48 19.24 16.77
CA MET A 1 -10.46 17.93 16.08
C MET A 1 -9.38 18.02 15.00
N LYS A 2 -8.46 17.04 14.96
CA LYS A 2 -7.35 17.03 13.97
C LYS A 2 -7.89 16.75 12.57
N LYS A 3 -7.36 17.42 11.55
CA LYS A 3 -7.77 17.25 10.15
C LYS A 3 -6.69 16.55 9.34
N VAL A 4 -7.08 15.57 8.54
CA VAL A 4 -6.19 14.76 7.69
C VAL A 4 -6.57 14.92 6.23
N LEU A 5 -5.60 15.28 5.40
CA LEU A 5 -5.71 15.12 3.95
C LEU A 5 -5.35 13.68 3.59
N VAL A 6 -6.24 12.99 2.87
CA VAL A 6 -5.99 11.67 2.27
C VAL A 6 -6.07 11.81 0.76
N THR A 7 -4.95 11.66 0.05
CA THR A 7 -4.96 11.61 -1.41
C THR A 7 -5.07 10.15 -1.88
N GLY A 8 -5.59 9.92 -3.09
CA GLY A 8 -5.98 8.55 -3.50
C GLY A 8 -7.21 8.07 -2.72
N ALA A 9 -8.09 8.99 -2.37
CA ALA A 9 -9.23 8.80 -1.47
C ALA A 9 -10.28 7.82 -2.02
N SER A 10 -10.41 7.72 -3.34
CA SER A 10 -11.34 6.80 -4.02
C SER A 10 -10.73 5.42 -4.27
N GLY A 11 -9.45 5.22 -3.91
CA GLY A 11 -8.74 3.96 -4.07
C GLY A 11 -9.04 2.94 -2.98
N PHE A 12 -8.59 1.68 -3.20
CA PHE A 12 -8.78 0.57 -2.28
C PHE A 12 -8.33 0.87 -0.84
N ILE A 13 -7.06 1.25 -0.64
CA ILE A 13 -6.52 1.56 0.69
C ILE A 13 -7.13 2.86 1.22
N GLY A 14 -7.34 3.86 0.34
CA GLY A 14 -7.91 5.16 0.69
C GLY A 14 -9.26 5.05 1.37
N TYR A 15 -10.15 4.20 0.84
CA TYR A 15 -11.46 3.94 1.42
C TYR A 15 -11.36 3.50 2.89
N HIS A 16 -10.54 2.49 3.20
CA HIS A 16 -10.41 1.95 4.55
C HIS A 16 -9.65 2.88 5.52
N VAL A 17 -8.69 3.64 5.00
CA VAL A 17 -8.00 4.67 5.79
C VAL A 17 -8.97 5.76 6.19
N ILE A 18 -9.81 6.25 5.28
CA ILE A 18 -10.84 7.25 5.56
C ILE A 18 -11.83 6.73 6.60
N GLU A 19 -12.36 5.50 6.41
CA GLU A 19 -13.26 4.84 7.38
C GLU A 19 -12.65 4.82 8.79
N ASN A 20 -11.40 4.36 8.92
CA ASN A 20 -10.71 4.27 10.20
C ASN A 20 -10.49 5.65 10.85
N LEU A 21 -10.13 6.66 10.06
CA LEU A 21 -9.91 8.02 10.55
C LEU A 21 -11.19 8.67 11.05
N ILE A 22 -12.31 8.54 10.31
CA ILE A 22 -13.62 9.06 10.72
C ILE A 22 -14.06 8.40 12.04
N ASN A 23 -13.98 7.07 12.12
CA ASN A 23 -14.31 6.31 13.33
C ASN A 23 -13.40 6.65 14.53
N SER A 24 -12.25 7.28 14.26
CA SER A 24 -11.31 7.76 15.27
C SER A 24 -11.41 9.27 15.53
N ASN A 25 -12.52 9.90 15.16
CA ASN A 25 -12.83 11.33 15.38
C ASN A 25 -11.84 12.30 14.68
N PHE A 26 -11.31 11.95 13.51
CA PHE A 26 -10.62 12.92 12.64
C PHE A 26 -11.61 13.57 11.68
N LYS A 27 -11.36 14.84 11.31
CA LYS A 27 -11.92 15.43 10.11
C LYS A 27 -11.10 14.96 8.92
N VAL A 28 -11.74 14.51 7.83
CA VAL A 28 -11.06 13.99 6.66
C VAL A 28 -11.40 14.82 5.43
N LEU A 29 -10.34 15.22 4.70
CA LEU A 29 -10.42 15.75 3.33
C LEU A 29 -9.87 14.67 2.40
N GLY A 30 -10.74 14.02 1.64
CA GLY A 30 -10.37 13.06 0.60
C GLY A 30 -10.12 13.79 -0.73
N VAL A 31 -8.98 13.54 -1.36
CA VAL A 31 -8.64 14.09 -2.69
C VAL A 31 -8.34 12.95 -3.66
N ASP A 32 -9.01 12.96 -4.80
CA ASP A 32 -8.80 12.01 -5.89
C ASP A 32 -9.15 12.64 -7.25
N ILE A 33 -8.65 12.07 -8.32
CA ILE A 33 -9.07 12.42 -9.70
C ILE A 33 -10.44 11.86 -10.06
N ASN A 34 -10.86 10.79 -9.35
CA ASN A 34 -12.15 10.14 -9.51
C ASN A 34 -13.07 10.43 -8.33
N GLU A 35 -14.37 10.45 -8.57
CA GLU A 35 -15.37 10.40 -7.52
C GLU A 35 -15.33 9.02 -6.83
N PRO A 36 -15.52 8.92 -5.50
CA PRO A 36 -15.64 7.64 -4.83
C PRO A 36 -16.95 6.93 -5.24
N GLU A 37 -16.88 5.64 -5.55
CA GLU A 37 -18.09 4.84 -5.82
C GLU A 37 -19.00 4.74 -4.58
N ASN A 38 -18.40 4.69 -3.39
CA ASN A 38 -19.09 4.60 -2.11
C ASN A 38 -18.55 5.68 -1.17
N PRO A 39 -19.04 6.94 -1.26
CA PRO A 39 -18.59 8.02 -0.41
C PRO A 39 -18.93 7.76 1.06
N GLN A 40 -17.99 8.06 1.95
CA GLN A 40 -18.18 7.87 3.38
C GLN A 40 -18.74 9.13 4.02
N GLU A 41 -19.79 8.99 4.81
CA GLU A 41 -20.34 10.08 5.61
C GLU A 41 -19.26 10.59 6.59
N GLY A 42 -19.12 11.92 6.68
CA GLY A 42 -18.08 12.56 7.50
C GLY A 42 -16.76 12.84 6.77
N CYS A 43 -16.60 12.39 5.51
CA CYS A 43 -15.49 12.79 4.65
C CYS A 43 -15.92 13.90 3.66
N LYS A 44 -15.16 14.98 3.61
CA LYS A 44 -15.30 15.95 2.51
C LYS A 44 -14.44 15.48 1.34
N TYR A 45 -15.06 15.24 0.18
CA TYR A 45 -14.34 14.86 -1.04
C TYR A 45 -14.09 16.06 -1.95
N LEU A 46 -12.90 16.11 -2.51
CA LEU A 46 -12.47 17.08 -3.52
C LEU A 46 -11.96 16.32 -4.75
N LYS A 47 -12.69 16.35 -5.84
CA LYS A 47 -12.27 15.82 -7.13
C LYS A 47 -11.23 16.75 -7.75
N LYS A 48 -9.96 16.42 -7.55
CA LYS A 48 -8.84 17.26 -7.99
C LYS A 48 -7.58 16.42 -8.17
N ASN A 49 -6.80 16.72 -9.20
CA ASN A 49 -5.47 16.15 -9.29
C ASN A 49 -4.59 16.75 -8.20
N VAL A 50 -3.80 15.92 -7.52
CA VAL A 50 -2.86 16.34 -6.46
C VAL A 50 -1.90 17.43 -6.96
N SER A 51 -1.51 17.37 -8.25
CA SER A 51 -0.66 18.38 -8.87
C SER A 51 -1.29 19.79 -8.92
N ASN A 52 -2.61 19.89 -8.78
CA ASN A 52 -3.37 21.15 -8.84
C ASN A 52 -3.79 21.64 -7.45
N LEU A 53 -3.39 20.96 -6.38
CA LEU A 53 -3.60 21.46 -5.02
C LEU A 53 -2.80 22.72 -4.78
N ASN A 54 -3.38 23.63 -4.00
CA ASN A 54 -2.76 24.89 -3.55
C ASN A 54 -2.82 25.00 -2.02
N GLU A 55 -2.26 26.07 -1.47
CA GLU A 55 -2.19 26.28 -0.02
C GLU A 55 -3.59 26.39 0.61
N GLU A 56 -4.56 27.01 -0.07
CA GLU A 56 -5.93 27.17 0.42
C GLU A 56 -6.67 25.84 0.58
N ASP A 57 -6.34 24.84 -0.28
CA ASP A 57 -6.96 23.53 -0.21
C ASP A 57 -6.57 22.77 1.08
N ILE A 58 -5.38 23.05 1.65
CA ILE A 58 -4.79 22.22 2.72
C ILE A 58 -4.29 22.97 3.95
N ASN A 59 -4.41 24.30 4.00
CA ASN A 59 -3.88 25.15 5.08
C ASN A 59 -4.46 24.85 6.47
N ASP A 60 -5.61 24.22 6.55
CA ASP A 60 -6.28 23.80 7.77
C ASP A 60 -6.07 22.31 8.11
N CYS A 61 -5.25 21.59 7.32
CA CYS A 61 -4.90 20.21 7.58
C CYS A 61 -3.72 20.10 8.57
N ASP A 62 -3.84 19.20 9.53
CA ASP A 62 -2.75 18.86 10.45
C ASP A 62 -1.81 17.83 9.85
N PHE A 63 -2.35 16.86 9.08
CA PHE A 63 -1.66 15.68 8.59
C PHE A 63 -1.96 15.40 7.13
N ILE A 64 -1.04 14.69 6.47
CA ILE A 64 -1.23 14.17 5.12
C ILE A 64 -0.94 12.68 5.11
N ILE A 65 -1.85 11.88 4.52
CA ILE A 65 -1.62 10.51 4.07
C ILE A 65 -1.68 10.53 2.54
N HIS A 66 -0.54 10.30 1.89
CA HIS A 66 -0.42 10.43 0.44
C HIS A 66 -0.47 9.05 -0.23
N LEU A 67 -1.69 8.61 -0.61
CA LEU A 67 -1.93 7.31 -1.26
C LEU A 67 -2.03 7.41 -2.80
N ALA A 68 -2.24 8.61 -3.35
CA ALA A 68 -2.37 8.82 -4.79
C ALA A 68 -1.08 8.39 -5.51
N CYS A 69 -1.20 7.39 -6.39
CA CYS A 69 -0.08 6.83 -7.13
C CYS A 69 -0.63 5.89 -8.20
N ASP A 70 -0.01 5.84 -9.38
CA ASP A 70 -0.20 4.72 -10.29
C ASP A 70 0.61 3.52 -9.76
N THR A 71 -0.10 2.48 -9.31
CA THR A 71 0.48 1.28 -8.70
C THR A 71 0.49 0.08 -9.63
N ASN A 72 0.17 0.28 -10.92
CA ASN A 72 0.15 -0.79 -11.90
C ASN A 72 1.59 -1.05 -12.41
N ILE A 73 2.18 -2.15 -11.93
CA ILE A 73 3.55 -2.56 -12.29
C ILE A 73 3.68 -2.72 -13.81
N LYS A 74 2.72 -3.41 -14.47
CA LYS A 74 2.74 -3.60 -15.91
C LYS A 74 2.75 -2.26 -16.65
N ASN A 75 1.88 -1.33 -16.24
CA ASN A 75 1.86 0.01 -16.82
C ASN A 75 3.18 0.76 -16.61
N SER A 76 3.83 0.58 -15.46
CA SER A 76 5.14 1.23 -15.22
C SER A 76 6.25 0.71 -16.14
N ILE A 77 6.18 -0.58 -16.54
CA ILE A 77 7.12 -1.19 -17.49
C ILE A 77 6.83 -0.72 -18.93
N GLU A 78 5.56 -0.72 -19.32
CA GLU A 78 5.14 -0.34 -20.68
C GLU A 78 5.24 1.19 -20.92
N ASN A 79 5.00 1.99 -19.88
CA ASN A 79 4.96 3.45 -19.92
C ASN A 79 5.78 4.08 -18.78
N PRO A 80 7.11 3.88 -18.74
CA PRO A 80 7.94 4.31 -17.59
C PRO A 80 7.99 5.84 -17.41
N VAL A 81 8.01 6.62 -18.50
CA VAL A 81 8.10 8.08 -18.41
C VAL A 81 6.84 8.69 -17.81
N PRO A 82 5.63 8.52 -18.39
CA PRO A 82 4.42 9.13 -17.82
C PRO A 82 4.10 8.62 -16.41
N THR A 83 4.38 7.36 -16.07
CA THR A 83 4.17 6.86 -14.69
C THR A 83 5.16 7.47 -13.71
N THR A 84 6.40 7.72 -14.13
CA THR A 84 7.40 8.41 -13.30
C THR A 84 7.02 9.87 -13.09
N ASP A 85 6.67 10.59 -14.14
CA ASP A 85 6.23 11.99 -14.06
C ASP A 85 5.00 12.13 -13.14
N ASN A 86 4.05 11.20 -13.26
CA ASN A 86 2.91 11.17 -12.35
C ASN A 86 3.36 10.92 -10.90
N ASN A 87 3.99 9.78 -10.61
CA ASN A 87 4.23 9.33 -9.24
C ASN A 87 5.21 10.22 -8.48
N LEU A 88 6.35 10.59 -9.10
CA LEU A 88 7.33 11.49 -8.48
C LEU A 88 6.84 12.94 -8.52
N GLY A 89 6.29 13.38 -9.65
CA GLY A 89 5.90 14.76 -9.85
C GLY A 89 4.83 15.22 -8.87
N ILE A 90 3.73 14.47 -8.72
CA ILE A 90 2.67 14.81 -7.75
C ILE A 90 3.17 14.77 -6.31
N THR A 91 4.05 13.79 -5.98
CA THR A 91 4.59 13.66 -4.62
C THR A 91 5.49 14.84 -4.27
N VAL A 92 6.41 15.23 -5.15
CA VAL A 92 7.31 16.37 -4.91
C VAL A 92 6.53 17.68 -4.77
N LYS A 93 5.51 17.90 -5.61
CA LYS A 93 4.61 19.06 -5.48
C LYS A 93 3.90 19.08 -4.13
N LEU A 94 3.34 17.94 -3.70
CA LEU A 94 2.64 17.86 -2.43
C LEU A 94 3.58 18.04 -1.23
N LEU A 95 4.80 17.51 -1.29
CA LEU A 95 5.83 17.71 -0.27
C LEU A 95 6.22 19.19 -0.14
N SER A 96 6.41 19.87 -1.28
CA SER A 96 6.69 21.30 -1.29
C SER A 96 5.56 22.11 -0.66
N LEU A 97 4.31 21.79 -1.01
CA LEU A 97 3.13 22.45 -0.46
C LEU A 97 2.97 22.17 1.05
N ALA A 98 3.14 20.91 1.46
CA ALA A 98 3.07 20.48 2.87
C ALA A 98 4.08 21.22 3.76
N SER A 99 5.28 21.48 3.23
CA SER A 99 6.33 22.24 3.95
C SER A 99 5.95 23.70 4.16
N LYS A 100 5.32 24.34 3.15
CA LYS A 100 4.88 25.74 3.23
C LYS A 100 3.80 25.95 4.29
N VAL A 101 2.79 25.06 4.31
CA VAL A 101 1.67 25.13 5.28
C VAL A 101 2.01 24.47 6.63
N LYS A 102 3.24 24.00 6.81
CA LYS A 102 3.75 23.43 8.06
C LYS A 102 2.94 22.22 8.57
N ILE A 103 2.67 21.26 7.68
CA ILE A 103 2.02 19.99 8.04
C ILE A 103 2.81 19.30 9.19
N LYS A 104 2.09 18.82 10.19
CA LYS A 104 2.67 18.20 11.40
C LYS A 104 3.24 16.82 11.14
N LYS A 105 2.70 16.07 10.18
CA LYS A 105 3.23 14.78 9.72
C LYS A 105 2.71 14.40 8.35
N PHE A 106 3.60 13.90 7.51
CA PHE A 106 3.34 13.37 6.17
C PHE A 106 3.65 11.87 6.16
N VAL A 107 2.65 11.03 5.85
CA VAL A 107 2.81 9.58 5.81
C VAL A 107 2.62 9.07 4.38
N PHE A 108 3.54 8.22 3.94
CA PHE A 108 3.60 7.70 2.58
C PHE A 108 3.65 6.17 2.55
N PRO A 109 2.78 5.50 1.76
CA PRO A 109 2.90 4.07 1.50
C PRO A 109 3.97 3.80 0.44
N SER A 110 5.01 3.10 0.84
CA SER A 110 5.96 2.48 -0.07
C SER A 110 5.59 1.01 -0.30
N THR A 111 6.47 0.24 -0.90
CA THR A 111 6.20 -1.13 -1.33
C THR A 111 7.30 -2.09 -0.89
N ALA A 112 6.92 -3.34 -0.60
CA ALA A 112 7.88 -4.42 -0.35
C ALA A 112 8.61 -4.88 -1.63
N SER A 113 8.07 -4.63 -2.83
CA SER A 113 8.69 -5.06 -4.09
C SER A 113 10.09 -4.49 -4.29
N MET A 114 10.39 -3.36 -3.63
CA MET A 114 11.73 -2.75 -3.66
C MET A 114 12.85 -3.57 -2.99
N TYR A 115 12.51 -4.59 -2.21
CA TYR A 115 13.52 -5.47 -1.62
C TYR A 115 14.13 -6.42 -2.64
N GLY A 116 13.41 -6.69 -3.74
CA GLY A 116 13.91 -7.51 -4.86
C GLY A 116 14.37 -8.88 -4.43
N THR A 117 15.62 -9.21 -4.75
CA THR A 117 16.22 -10.54 -4.51
C THR A 117 16.91 -10.70 -3.15
N ASN A 118 16.78 -9.73 -2.25
CA ASN A 118 17.35 -9.83 -0.90
C ASN A 118 16.84 -11.06 -0.13
N ASN A 119 17.69 -11.59 0.75
CA ASN A 119 17.31 -12.72 1.62
C ASN A 119 16.23 -12.33 2.62
N ILE A 120 15.23 -13.18 2.79
CA ILE A 120 14.17 -13.00 3.81
C ILE A 120 14.66 -13.44 5.20
N PRO A 121 14.08 -12.90 6.32
CA PRO A 121 13.06 -11.85 6.34
C PRO A 121 13.63 -10.46 6.01
N TRP A 122 12.86 -9.68 5.25
CA TRP A 122 13.26 -8.36 4.82
C TRP A 122 13.12 -7.33 5.95
N ASN A 123 14.19 -6.61 6.26
CA ASN A 123 14.20 -5.52 7.22
C ASN A 123 14.54 -4.18 6.54
N GLU A 124 14.18 -3.09 7.19
CA GLU A 124 14.24 -1.76 6.60
C GLU A 124 15.65 -1.20 6.39
N LYS A 125 16.69 -1.89 6.89
CA LYS A 125 18.10 -1.52 6.70
C LYS A 125 18.71 -2.12 5.42
N MET A 126 18.01 -3.06 4.80
CA MET A 126 18.48 -3.71 3.58
C MET A 126 18.60 -2.71 2.43
N ILE A 127 19.60 -2.92 1.59
CA ILE A 127 19.77 -2.17 0.34
C ILE A 127 18.62 -2.51 -0.58
N SER A 128 18.02 -1.50 -1.20
CA SER A 128 16.95 -1.68 -2.17
C SER A 128 17.48 -2.29 -3.46
N ASP A 129 16.74 -3.25 -4.00
CA ASP A 129 17.04 -3.97 -5.24
C ASP A 129 15.79 -3.99 -6.15
N PRO A 130 15.39 -2.82 -6.71
CA PRO A 130 14.16 -2.72 -7.49
C PRO A 130 14.31 -3.41 -8.85
N GLY A 131 13.42 -4.36 -9.13
CA GLY A 131 13.39 -5.08 -10.40
C GLY A 131 12.60 -4.39 -11.53
N GLU A 132 11.86 -3.30 -11.23
CA GLU A 132 10.96 -2.64 -12.18
C GLU A 132 10.72 -1.16 -11.83
N PRO A 133 10.21 -0.36 -12.82
CA PRO A 133 10.12 1.10 -12.65
C PRO A 133 9.26 1.55 -11.46
N TYR A 134 8.15 0.89 -11.17
CA TYR A 134 7.30 1.26 -10.04
C TYR A 134 8.05 1.16 -8.69
N SER A 135 8.79 0.08 -8.44
CA SER A 135 9.59 -0.07 -7.22
C SER A 135 10.70 0.98 -7.14
N TRP A 136 11.37 1.28 -8.26
CA TRP A 136 12.35 2.35 -8.35
C TRP A 136 11.72 3.73 -8.04
N GLN A 137 10.53 4.02 -8.58
CA GLN A 137 9.80 5.26 -8.29
C GLN A 137 9.51 5.39 -6.79
N LYS A 138 9.06 4.31 -6.15
CA LYS A 138 8.78 4.30 -4.71
C LYS A 138 10.03 4.56 -3.88
N ILE A 139 11.17 3.95 -4.22
CA ILE A 139 12.46 4.21 -3.56
C ILE A 139 12.89 5.66 -3.74
N SER A 140 12.77 6.22 -4.95
CA SER A 140 13.10 7.61 -5.23
C SER A 140 12.28 8.57 -4.35
N ILE A 141 10.99 8.26 -4.14
CA ILE A 141 10.13 9.01 -3.23
C ILE A 141 10.58 8.84 -1.76
N GLU A 142 11.00 7.65 -1.33
CA GLU A 142 11.54 7.45 0.03
C GLU A 142 12.76 8.34 0.29
N TYR A 143 13.67 8.46 -0.68
CA TYR A 143 14.81 9.39 -0.59
C TYR A 143 14.36 10.85 -0.55
N ALA A 144 13.37 11.22 -1.37
CA ALA A 144 12.80 12.57 -1.33
C ALA A 144 12.21 12.88 0.07
N LEU A 145 11.42 11.97 0.64
CA LEU A 145 10.83 12.15 1.97
C LEU A 145 11.89 12.37 3.05
N LYS A 146 12.94 11.57 3.08
CA LYS A 146 14.06 11.74 4.03
C LYS A 146 14.76 13.08 3.84
N MET A 147 14.96 13.52 2.59
CA MET A 147 15.56 14.81 2.29
C MET A 147 14.63 15.95 2.74
N TRP A 148 13.30 15.83 2.55
CA TRP A 148 12.34 16.82 3.04
C TRP A 148 12.33 16.91 4.55
N THR A 149 12.43 15.79 5.27
CA THR A 149 12.57 15.79 6.73
C THR A 149 13.82 16.53 7.18
N SER A 150 14.98 16.19 6.62
CA SER A 150 16.25 16.77 7.05
C SER A 150 16.38 18.25 6.65
N ARG A 151 16.03 18.60 5.41
CA ARG A 151 16.26 19.92 4.83
C ARG A 151 15.14 20.91 5.11
N TYR A 152 13.87 20.47 4.95
CA TYR A 152 12.71 21.36 5.06
C TYR A 152 11.96 21.20 6.38
N LYS A 153 12.45 20.32 7.28
CA LYS A 153 11.85 20.08 8.61
C LYS A 153 10.39 19.60 8.54
N LEU A 154 9.99 18.99 7.43
CA LEU A 154 8.70 18.33 7.30
C LEU A 154 8.77 16.95 7.94
N PRO A 155 8.03 16.66 9.03
CA PRO A 155 8.04 15.34 9.62
C PRO A 155 7.44 14.31 8.66
N THR A 156 8.23 13.31 8.23
CA THR A 156 7.77 12.27 7.32
C THR A 156 7.94 10.88 7.91
N THR A 157 7.07 9.95 7.51
CA THR A 157 7.18 8.52 7.84
C THR A 157 6.74 7.69 6.63
N ILE A 158 7.43 6.60 6.39
CA ILE A 158 7.25 5.73 5.24
C ILE A 158 6.80 4.36 5.73
N LEU A 159 5.67 3.86 5.21
CA LEU A 159 5.16 2.53 5.49
C LEU A 159 5.37 1.64 4.26
N ARG A 160 6.25 0.64 4.32
CA ARG A 160 6.42 -0.35 3.26
C ARG A 160 5.37 -1.42 3.41
N LEU A 161 4.39 -1.42 2.51
CA LEU A 161 3.28 -2.35 2.52
C LEU A 161 3.65 -3.63 1.78
N PHE A 162 3.23 -4.77 2.35
CA PHE A 162 3.37 -6.09 1.74
C PHE A 162 2.13 -6.44 0.94
N GLN A 163 1.78 -7.72 0.76
CA GLN A 163 0.69 -8.13 -0.11
C GLN A 163 -0.68 -7.80 0.52
N VAL A 164 -1.29 -6.70 0.09
CA VAL A 164 -2.56 -6.21 0.67
C VAL A 164 -3.75 -7.02 0.18
N PHE A 165 -4.64 -7.38 1.09
CA PHE A 165 -5.95 -7.97 0.79
C PHE A 165 -7.07 -7.31 1.62
N GLY A 166 -8.31 -7.47 1.17
CA GLY A 166 -9.48 -6.97 1.89
C GLY A 166 -10.67 -6.68 1.00
N GLU A 167 -11.74 -6.20 1.62
CA GLU A 167 -12.94 -5.75 0.94
C GLU A 167 -12.61 -4.57 0.00
N ASN A 168 -13.33 -4.44 -1.09
CA ASN A 168 -13.15 -3.40 -2.11
C ASN A 168 -11.76 -3.43 -2.80
N GLN A 169 -11.03 -4.56 -2.72
CA GLN A 169 -9.76 -4.70 -3.43
C GLN A 169 -9.95 -4.62 -4.94
N ARG A 170 -8.93 -4.12 -5.63
CA ARG A 170 -8.97 -3.98 -7.09
C ARG A 170 -9.15 -5.35 -7.77
N LYS A 171 -9.82 -5.35 -8.93
CA LYS A 171 -10.11 -6.56 -9.71
C LYS A 171 -8.87 -7.31 -10.21
N ASP A 172 -7.73 -6.63 -10.29
CA ASP A 172 -6.44 -7.16 -10.73
C ASP A 172 -5.58 -7.76 -9.59
N THR A 173 -6.06 -7.74 -8.34
CA THR A 173 -5.40 -8.45 -7.24
C THR A 173 -5.60 -9.96 -7.35
N ALA A 174 -4.66 -10.76 -6.84
CA ALA A 174 -4.69 -12.21 -6.94
C ALA A 174 -6.01 -12.81 -6.42
N ILE A 175 -6.44 -12.44 -5.22
CA ILE A 175 -7.68 -12.95 -4.62
C ILE A 175 -8.90 -12.56 -5.47
N ALA A 176 -8.99 -11.31 -5.91
CA ALA A 176 -10.12 -10.86 -6.73
C ALA A 176 -10.16 -11.57 -8.09
N ALA A 177 -9.00 -11.79 -8.70
CA ALA A 177 -8.88 -12.55 -9.95
C ALA A 177 -9.34 -14.00 -9.77
N PHE A 178 -8.90 -14.68 -8.70
CA PHE A 178 -9.30 -16.07 -8.40
C PHE A 178 -10.81 -16.19 -8.13
N MET A 179 -11.38 -15.27 -7.35
CA MET A 179 -12.82 -15.19 -7.12
C MET A 179 -13.60 -15.00 -8.43
N SER A 180 -13.12 -14.10 -9.28
CA SER A 180 -13.73 -13.85 -10.60
C SER A 180 -13.64 -15.08 -11.50
N GLN A 181 -12.50 -15.75 -11.55
CA GLN A 181 -12.32 -16.98 -12.35
C GLN A 181 -13.28 -18.07 -11.88
N LYS A 182 -13.36 -18.32 -10.56
CA LYS A 182 -14.29 -19.29 -9.98
C LYS A 182 -15.75 -18.95 -10.29
N LYS A 183 -16.17 -17.69 -10.10
CA LYS A 183 -17.54 -17.23 -10.39
C LYS A 183 -17.94 -17.47 -11.85
N ASN A 184 -16.97 -17.39 -12.77
CA ASN A 184 -17.16 -17.60 -14.20
C ASN A 184 -16.89 -19.05 -14.66
N ASN A 185 -16.78 -20.00 -13.73
CA ASN A 185 -16.44 -21.41 -14.01
C ASN A 185 -15.17 -21.59 -14.85
N LYS A 186 -14.17 -20.72 -14.64
CA LYS A 186 -12.87 -20.78 -15.31
C LYS A 186 -11.83 -21.35 -14.33
N PRO A 187 -10.82 -22.10 -14.82
CA PRO A 187 -9.69 -22.52 -13.99
C PRO A 187 -8.98 -21.32 -13.37
N ILE A 188 -8.58 -21.47 -12.11
CA ILE A 188 -7.73 -20.48 -11.43
C ILE A 188 -6.31 -20.62 -11.98
N THR A 189 -5.78 -19.54 -12.54
CA THR A 189 -4.47 -19.52 -13.17
C THR A 189 -3.39 -19.03 -12.20
N LEU A 190 -2.39 -19.86 -11.93
CA LEU A 190 -1.27 -19.56 -11.07
C LEU A 190 0.03 -19.43 -11.87
N ILE A 191 0.91 -18.55 -11.42
CA ILE A 191 2.28 -18.45 -11.93
C ILE A 191 3.17 -19.36 -11.09
N ARG A 192 3.98 -20.22 -11.74
CA ARG A 192 4.97 -21.04 -11.05
C ARG A 192 6.05 -20.15 -10.41
N SER A 193 6.55 -20.58 -9.28
CA SER A 193 7.78 -20.05 -8.71
C SER A 193 8.98 -20.34 -9.61
N SER A 194 10.13 -19.75 -9.29
CA SER A 194 11.39 -20.04 -10.00
C SER A 194 11.76 -21.53 -9.90
N GLU A 195 12.58 -22.03 -10.82
CA GLU A 195 13.08 -23.41 -10.82
C GLU A 195 13.91 -23.76 -9.56
N LYS A 196 14.42 -22.75 -8.86
CA LYS A 196 15.17 -22.89 -7.61
C LYS A 196 14.27 -23.07 -6.39
N SER A 197 12.99 -22.78 -6.50
CA SER A 197 12.03 -22.88 -5.40
C SER A 197 11.61 -24.34 -5.14
N LYS A 198 11.42 -24.66 -3.86
CA LYS A 198 10.83 -25.95 -3.43
C LYS A 198 9.29 -25.93 -3.46
N PHE A 199 8.69 -24.79 -3.78
CA PHE A 199 7.24 -24.55 -3.80
C PHE A 199 6.75 -24.35 -5.23
N ASN A 200 5.52 -24.78 -5.51
CA ASN A 200 4.92 -24.62 -6.84
C ASN A 200 4.68 -23.14 -7.21
N THR A 201 4.39 -22.30 -6.22
CA THR A 201 4.13 -20.88 -6.41
C THR A 201 4.86 -20.06 -5.36
N GLY A 202 5.09 -18.80 -5.66
CA GLY A 202 5.64 -17.85 -4.69
C GLY A 202 4.78 -17.76 -3.42
N ARG A 203 5.44 -17.41 -2.31
CA ARG A 203 4.81 -17.19 -1.00
C ARG A 203 4.86 -15.71 -0.66
N ARG A 204 3.81 -15.19 -0.06
CA ARG A 204 3.65 -13.76 0.25
C ARG A 204 3.29 -13.58 1.71
N ASP A 205 3.73 -12.47 2.27
CA ASP A 205 3.26 -11.96 3.54
C ASP A 205 2.00 -11.11 3.27
N TRP A 206 0.84 -11.69 3.61
CA TRP A 206 -0.46 -11.11 3.30
C TRP A 206 -0.94 -10.25 4.45
N ILE A 207 -1.22 -8.98 4.19
CA ILE A 207 -1.65 -8.02 5.20
C ILE A 207 -3.06 -7.47 4.92
N TYR A 208 -3.91 -7.47 5.93
CA TYR A 208 -5.28 -6.99 5.83
C TYR A 208 -5.35 -5.47 5.72
N VAL A 209 -6.17 -4.98 4.81
CA VAL A 209 -6.27 -3.54 4.54
C VAL A 209 -6.71 -2.69 5.74
N LYS A 210 -7.57 -3.23 6.62
CA LYS A 210 -7.98 -2.50 7.84
C LYS A 210 -6.87 -2.46 8.89
N ASP A 211 -5.99 -3.45 8.94
CA ASP A 211 -4.79 -3.41 9.79
C ASP A 211 -3.79 -2.36 9.27
N ILE A 212 -3.69 -2.20 7.94
CA ILE A 212 -2.92 -1.10 7.32
C ILE A 212 -3.53 0.25 7.68
N ALA A 213 -4.85 0.40 7.59
CA ALA A 213 -5.53 1.65 7.97
C ALA A 213 -5.25 2.03 9.43
N GLU A 214 -5.22 1.04 10.34
CA GLU A 214 -4.82 1.23 11.73
C GLU A 214 -3.35 1.66 11.85
N ALA A 215 -2.43 1.06 11.08
CA ALA A 215 -1.02 1.46 11.07
C ALA A 215 -0.84 2.92 10.62
N PHE A 216 -1.57 3.38 9.60
CA PHE A 216 -1.57 4.79 9.19
C PHE A 216 -2.02 5.71 10.32
N LYS A 217 -3.14 5.40 10.98
CA LYS A 217 -3.64 6.20 12.10
C LYS A 217 -2.63 6.26 13.25
N LEU A 218 -2.09 5.11 13.65
CA LEU A 218 -1.10 5.05 14.72
C LEU A 218 0.16 5.84 14.37
N THR A 219 0.58 5.81 13.10
CA THR A 219 1.72 6.60 12.61
C THR A 219 1.47 8.11 12.76
N LEU A 220 0.25 8.59 12.45
CA LEU A 220 -0.10 10.01 12.64
C LEU A 220 -0.03 10.42 14.11
N LEU A 221 -0.34 9.52 15.04
CA LEU A 221 -0.44 9.80 16.47
C LEU A 221 0.87 9.54 17.23
N SER A 222 1.76 8.70 16.69
CA SER A 222 3.01 8.32 17.36
C SER A 222 3.97 9.48 17.47
N ASN A 223 4.55 9.67 18.66
CA ASN A 223 5.67 10.60 18.88
C ASN A 223 7.03 9.98 18.51
N ASN A 224 7.07 8.67 18.20
CA ASN A 224 8.28 7.94 17.84
C ASN A 224 8.52 7.90 16.32
N THR A 225 7.78 8.70 15.55
CA THR A 225 7.86 8.76 14.09
C THR A 225 7.77 10.22 13.62
N GLY A 226 8.33 10.50 12.44
CA GLY A 226 8.38 11.83 11.85
C GLY A 226 9.79 12.26 11.43
N GLU A 227 10.81 11.41 11.69
CA GLU A 227 12.21 11.67 11.34
C GLU A 227 12.65 10.93 10.06
N GLY A 228 11.69 10.62 9.18
CA GLY A 228 11.95 9.90 7.94
C GLY A 228 12.06 8.38 8.13
N GLU A 229 11.44 7.83 9.18
CA GLU A 229 11.47 6.39 9.44
C GLU A 229 10.79 5.62 8.31
N ILE A 230 11.39 4.50 7.99
CA ILE A 230 10.80 3.46 7.15
C ILE A 230 10.34 2.33 8.08
N ILE A 231 9.12 1.83 7.88
CA ILE A 231 8.52 0.80 8.72
C ILE A 231 7.82 -0.23 7.82
N ASN A 232 8.15 -1.51 7.96
CA ASN A 232 7.43 -2.60 7.31
C ASN A 232 6.07 -2.82 7.96
N ILE A 233 5.01 -2.90 7.15
CA ILE A 233 3.64 -3.21 7.60
C ILE A 233 3.20 -4.51 6.93
N ALA A 234 3.23 -5.58 7.72
CA ALA A 234 3.04 -6.97 7.28
C ALA A 234 2.68 -7.85 8.49
N THR A 235 2.52 -9.15 8.26
CA THR A 235 2.22 -10.12 9.35
C THR A 235 3.45 -10.85 9.89
N GLY A 236 4.53 -10.92 9.10
CA GLY A 236 5.69 -11.77 9.39
C GLY A 236 5.42 -13.26 9.12
N LYS A 237 4.42 -13.59 8.27
CA LYS A 237 4.04 -14.95 7.93
C LYS A 237 3.98 -15.15 6.42
N LEU A 238 4.44 -16.31 5.96
CA LEU A 238 4.35 -16.71 4.55
C LEU A 238 3.14 -17.61 4.31
N ILE A 239 2.30 -17.23 3.34
CA ILE A 239 1.23 -18.07 2.79
C ILE A 239 1.42 -18.13 1.28
N SER A 240 1.36 -19.33 0.69
CA SER A 240 1.56 -19.51 -0.74
C SER A 240 0.35 -19.01 -1.54
N VAL A 241 0.62 -18.55 -2.76
CA VAL A 241 -0.45 -18.16 -3.69
C VAL A 241 -1.32 -19.36 -4.03
N GLU A 242 -0.73 -20.57 -4.07
CA GLU A 242 -1.45 -21.85 -4.27
C GLU A 242 -2.43 -22.13 -3.11
N GLU A 243 -2.05 -21.87 -1.86
CA GLU A 243 -2.94 -22.05 -0.71
C GLU A 243 -4.14 -21.12 -0.75
N ILE A 244 -3.95 -19.88 -1.18
CA ILE A 244 -5.03 -18.93 -1.44
C ILE A 244 -5.98 -19.48 -2.52
N ALA A 245 -5.44 -19.95 -3.65
CA ALA A 245 -6.23 -20.50 -4.75
C ALA A 245 -7.01 -21.76 -4.31
N LYS A 246 -6.38 -22.67 -3.59
CA LYS A 246 -7.04 -23.86 -3.01
C LYS A 246 -8.17 -23.49 -2.04
N THR A 247 -7.99 -22.43 -1.26
CA THR A 247 -9.03 -21.93 -0.34
C THR A 247 -10.22 -21.36 -1.11
N VAL A 248 -9.99 -20.63 -2.22
CA VAL A 248 -11.06 -20.21 -3.13
C VAL A 248 -11.76 -21.41 -3.75
N GLY A 249 -11.01 -22.45 -4.12
CA GLY A 249 -11.50 -23.71 -4.71
C GLY A 249 -11.84 -23.58 -6.19
N GLY A 250 -11.83 -24.70 -6.86
CA GLY A 250 -11.98 -24.83 -8.32
C GLY A 250 -10.77 -25.51 -8.94
N GLU A 251 -10.83 -25.70 -10.26
CA GLU A 251 -9.70 -26.25 -11.03
C GLU A 251 -8.54 -25.23 -11.04
N ILE A 252 -7.30 -25.73 -10.92
CA ILE A 252 -6.09 -24.90 -10.92
C ILE A 252 -5.23 -25.26 -12.12
N THR A 253 -4.80 -24.24 -12.88
CA THR A 253 -3.83 -24.36 -13.95
C THR A 253 -2.59 -23.53 -13.65
N PHE A 254 -1.44 -23.94 -14.22
CA PHE A 254 -0.17 -23.28 -13.98
C PHE A 254 0.40 -22.70 -15.28
N LEU A 255 0.86 -21.45 -15.21
CA LEU A 255 1.69 -20.82 -16.23
C LEU A 255 3.17 -20.89 -15.81
N PRO A 256 4.08 -20.81 -16.77
CA PRO A 256 5.51 -20.72 -16.47
C PRO A 256 5.84 -19.58 -15.52
N SER A 257 6.96 -19.70 -14.81
CA SER A 257 7.56 -18.62 -14.02
C SER A 257 7.83 -17.41 -14.90
N ARG A 258 7.68 -16.22 -14.32
CA ARG A 258 8.09 -14.97 -14.98
C ARG A 258 9.59 -14.75 -14.80
N ASP A 259 10.19 -14.05 -15.75
CA ASP A 259 11.52 -13.50 -15.53
C ASP A 259 11.47 -12.58 -14.29
N TYR A 260 12.48 -12.70 -13.44
CA TYR A 260 12.60 -11.93 -12.19
C TYR A 260 11.51 -12.22 -11.12
N GLU A 261 10.84 -13.41 -11.17
CA GLU A 261 9.91 -13.79 -10.10
C GLU A 261 10.68 -13.93 -8.76
N VAL A 262 10.24 -13.18 -7.76
CA VAL A 262 10.74 -13.30 -6.38
C VAL A 262 9.85 -14.30 -5.65
N ASP A 263 10.42 -15.43 -5.22
CA ASP A 263 9.64 -16.54 -4.68
C ASP A 263 9.00 -16.22 -3.34
N ASP A 264 9.71 -15.55 -2.44
CA ASP A 264 9.26 -15.33 -1.08
C ASP A 264 9.33 -13.85 -0.67
N HIS A 265 8.22 -13.31 -0.19
CA HIS A 265 8.14 -11.97 0.41
C HIS A 265 7.78 -12.11 1.89
N LEU A 266 8.75 -12.00 2.77
CA LEU A 266 8.58 -12.09 4.23
C LEU A 266 9.17 -10.87 4.93
N ALA A 267 8.40 -10.21 5.77
CA ALA A 267 8.84 -9.05 6.55
C ALA A 267 9.47 -9.42 7.90
N ASP A 268 10.45 -8.65 8.32
CA ASP A 268 10.68 -8.38 9.73
C ASP A 268 9.76 -7.23 10.17
N VAL A 269 8.87 -7.51 11.11
CA VAL A 269 7.83 -6.57 11.60
C VAL A 269 8.18 -5.95 12.97
N SER A 270 9.35 -6.23 13.49
CA SER A 270 9.78 -5.79 14.83
C SER A 270 9.73 -4.28 15.02
N LYS A 271 10.00 -3.51 13.94
CA LYS A 271 10.02 -2.05 13.98
C LYS A 271 8.61 -1.46 14.09
N ALA A 272 7.60 -2.03 13.43
CA ALA A 272 6.21 -1.62 13.56
C ALA A 272 5.72 -1.79 15.01
N LYS A 273 6.01 -2.91 15.64
CA LYS A 273 5.70 -3.15 17.05
C LYS A 273 6.40 -2.12 17.94
N LYS A 274 7.69 -1.88 17.73
CA LYS A 274 8.51 -0.97 18.55
C LYS A 274 8.05 0.49 18.47
N LEU A 275 7.81 1.01 17.24
CA LEU A 275 7.55 2.44 17.03
C LEU A 275 6.08 2.81 17.11
N LEU A 276 5.18 1.90 16.74
CA LEU A 276 3.76 2.15 16.64
C LEU A 276 2.94 1.37 17.68
N ASN A 277 3.53 0.43 18.42
CA ASN A 277 2.81 -0.57 19.21
C ASN A 277 1.72 -1.26 18.39
N TRP A 278 2.04 -1.53 17.11
CA TRP A 278 1.12 -2.09 16.14
C TRP A 278 1.42 -3.57 15.90
N GLU A 279 0.34 -4.34 15.80
CA GLU A 279 0.34 -5.74 15.36
C GLU A 279 -0.88 -5.96 14.46
N TYR A 280 -0.74 -6.83 13.44
CA TYR A 280 -1.86 -7.21 12.61
C TYR A 280 -2.89 -8.03 13.43
N LYS A 281 -4.16 -8.04 12.98
CA LYS A 281 -5.26 -8.72 13.67
C LYS A 281 -5.94 -9.79 12.83
N MET A 282 -5.84 -9.70 11.49
CA MET A 282 -6.58 -10.56 10.59
C MET A 282 -5.64 -11.39 9.71
N ASP A 283 -5.70 -12.70 9.83
CA ASP A 283 -5.04 -13.63 8.91
C ASP A 283 -5.86 -13.80 7.62
N VAL A 284 -5.15 -13.98 6.48
CA VAL A 284 -5.79 -14.04 5.15
C VAL A 284 -6.72 -15.24 4.96
N ILE A 285 -6.35 -16.42 5.47
CA ILE A 285 -7.14 -17.65 5.24
C ILE A 285 -8.51 -17.61 5.97
N PRO A 286 -8.61 -17.28 7.27
CA PRO A 286 -9.91 -17.09 7.93
C PRO A 286 -10.76 -16.02 7.23
N TRP A 287 -10.18 -14.86 6.92
CA TRP A 287 -10.89 -13.80 6.22
C TRP A 287 -11.42 -14.29 4.85
N LEU A 288 -10.59 -14.98 4.07
CA LEU A 288 -10.94 -15.45 2.74
C LEU A 288 -12.10 -16.44 2.77
N LYS A 289 -12.10 -17.37 3.74
CA LYS A 289 -13.20 -18.33 3.92
C LYS A 289 -14.53 -17.61 4.18
N ASP A 290 -14.52 -16.59 5.01
CA ASP A 290 -15.73 -15.79 5.31
C ASP A 290 -16.13 -14.90 4.12
N TYR A 291 -15.16 -14.35 3.40
CA TYR A 291 -15.40 -13.55 2.21
C TYR A 291 -16.03 -14.38 1.08
N ILE A 292 -15.56 -15.62 0.87
CA ILE A 292 -16.13 -16.56 -0.10
C ILE A 292 -17.59 -16.84 0.19
N LYS A 293 -17.94 -17.16 1.45
CA LYS A 293 -19.34 -17.44 1.85
C LYS A 293 -20.31 -16.29 1.55
N LYS A 294 -19.80 -15.05 1.52
CA LYS A 294 -20.62 -13.84 1.30
C LYS A 294 -20.72 -13.45 -0.17
N ASN A 295 -19.79 -13.90 -1.02
CA ASN A 295 -19.64 -13.35 -2.38
C ASN A 295 -19.65 -14.41 -3.50
N LEU A 296 -19.64 -15.70 -3.17
CA LEU A 296 -19.81 -16.86 -4.05
C LEU A 296 -20.98 -17.73 -3.63
#